data_72485465e7b5a0092deb56110de5c628
#
_entry.id   72485465e7b5a0092deb56110de5c628
#
_cell.length_a   1.000
_cell.length_b   1.000
_cell.length_c   1.000
_cell.angle_alpha   90.00
_cell.angle_beta   90.00
_cell.angle_gamma   90.00
#
_symmetry.space_group_name_H-M   'P 1'
#
loop_
_entity.id
_entity.type
_entity.pdbx_description
1 polymer ?
#
loop_
_entity_poly.entity_id
_entity_poly.type
_entity_poly.pdbx_seq_one_letter_code
_entity_poly.pdbx_strand_id
1 'polypeptide(L)'
;MNTTILALDLGTNTGWALHHLDGSILSGTQCFKPQRFEGGGMRFLRFKRWLNELLSASHSINAVYFEEVRRHAGVDAAHAYGGFMSHLTAWCEHQNIPYQGVPVGTIKKHATGKGNADKDELIAAARSRGHDPKDDNEADALALLHWAIETQEV
;
A
#
# COMPACT_ATOMS: atom_id res chain seq x y z
N MET A 1 2.41 -18.39 -9.10
CA MET A 1 3.07 -17.13 -9.45
C MET A 1 4.23 -16.88 -8.48
N ASN A 2 5.43 -16.85 -9.00
CA ASN A 2 6.65 -16.76 -8.17
C ASN A 2 7.22 -15.35 -8.18
N THR A 3 6.37 -14.37 -7.83
CA THR A 3 6.76 -12.96 -7.81
C THR A 3 6.48 -12.35 -6.44
N THR A 4 7.31 -11.40 -6.06
CA THR A 4 7.09 -10.60 -4.85
C THR A 4 6.42 -9.29 -5.25
N ILE A 5 5.23 -9.05 -4.71
CA ILE A 5 4.42 -7.87 -5.01
C ILE A 5 4.14 -7.11 -3.72
N LEU A 6 4.35 -5.80 -3.75
CA LEU A 6 4.04 -4.91 -2.63
C LEU A 6 2.87 -4.02 -3.00
N ALA A 7 1.85 -3.98 -2.14
CA ALA A 7 0.69 -3.11 -2.29
C ALA A 7 0.62 -2.14 -1.11
N LEU A 8 0.35 -0.87 -1.40
CA LEU A 8 0.42 0.21 -0.41
C LEU A 8 -0.81 1.10 -0.45
N ASP A 9 -1.38 1.37 0.72
CA ASP A 9 -2.34 2.45 0.97
C ASP A 9 -1.56 3.59 1.63
N LEU A 10 -1.12 4.56 0.82
CA LEU A 10 -0.15 5.57 1.24
C LEU A 10 -0.75 6.62 2.17
N GLY A 11 -0.06 6.90 3.25
CA GLY A 11 -0.44 7.91 4.24
C GLY A 11 0.48 7.87 5.44
N THR A 12 0.22 8.74 6.42
CA THR A 12 0.94 8.75 7.69
C THR A 12 0.85 7.38 8.37
N ASN A 13 -0.32 6.75 8.27
CA ASN A 13 -0.52 5.34 8.63
C ASN A 13 -0.64 4.57 7.32
N THR A 14 0.48 4.06 6.84
CA THR A 14 0.53 3.36 5.56
C THR A 14 0.10 1.91 5.75
N GLY A 15 -1.01 1.53 5.11
CA GLY A 15 -1.38 0.13 4.98
C GLY A 15 -0.47 -0.55 3.95
N TRP A 16 -0.06 -1.77 4.23
CA TRP A 16 0.80 -2.52 3.32
C TRP A 16 0.43 -3.99 3.28
N ALA A 17 0.66 -4.61 2.14
CA ALA A 17 0.51 -6.05 1.96
C ALA A 17 1.58 -6.53 0.98
N LEU A 18 2.24 -7.62 1.33
CA LEU A 18 3.35 -8.17 0.56
C LEU A 18 3.07 -9.63 0.22
N HIS A 19 3.00 -9.94 -1.07
CA HIS A 19 2.97 -11.31 -1.56
C HIS A 19 4.40 -11.76 -1.81
N HIS A 20 4.82 -12.81 -1.11
CA HIS A 20 6.19 -13.32 -1.18
C HIS A 20 6.33 -14.44 -2.21
N LEU A 21 7.56 -14.73 -2.60
CA LEU A 21 7.90 -15.79 -3.59
C LEU A 21 7.32 -17.15 -3.23
N ASP A 22 7.22 -17.47 -1.92
CA ASP A 22 6.69 -18.76 -1.45
C ASP A 22 5.15 -18.81 -1.43
N GLY A 23 4.50 -17.74 -1.87
CA GLY A 23 3.04 -17.63 -1.87
C GLY A 23 2.44 -17.08 -0.59
N SER A 24 3.25 -16.86 0.46
CA SER A 24 2.76 -16.26 1.70
C SER A 24 2.45 -14.77 1.52
N ILE A 25 1.50 -14.29 2.32
CA ILE A 25 1.11 -12.88 2.35
C ILE A 25 1.32 -12.35 3.76
N LEU A 26 2.10 -11.28 3.86
CA LEU A 26 2.28 -10.50 5.07
C LEU A 26 1.57 -9.16 4.90
N SER A 27 1.01 -8.62 5.96
CA SER A 27 0.32 -7.34 5.90
C SER A 27 0.36 -6.63 7.23
N GLY A 28 0.09 -5.34 7.21
CA GLY A 28 0.06 -4.52 8.41
C GLY A 28 -0.17 -3.06 8.11
N THR A 29 0.02 -2.25 9.12
CA THR A 29 -0.01 -0.79 9.02
C THR A 29 1.25 -0.24 9.69
N GLN A 30 1.95 0.63 8.98
CA GLN A 30 3.17 1.27 9.49
C GLN A 30 2.90 2.75 9.70
N CYS A 31 3.16 3.24 10.92
CA CYS A 31 2.99 4.66 11.25
C CYS A 31 4.28 5.43 11.02
N PHE A 32 4.17 6.53 10.26
CA PHE A 32 5.30 7.42 9.95
C PHE A 32 5.12 8.82 10.56
N LYS A 33 4.25 8.95 11.55
CA LYS A 33 4.01 10.24 12.19
C LYS A 33 5.31 10.79 12.79
N PRO A 34 5.69 12.06 12.47
CA PRO A 34 6.85 12.68 13.10
C PRO A 34 6.64 12.82 14.60
N GLN A 35 7.75 12.68 15.36
CA GLN A 35 7.72 12.94 16.78
C GLN A 35 7.60 14.45 17.05
N ARG A 36 7.25 14.81 18.28
CA ARG A 36 6.88 16.17 18.67
C ARG A 36 7.87 17.25 18.23
N PHE A 37 9.16 16.97 18.27
CA PHE A 37 10.20 17.97 17.97
C PHE A 37 10.92 17.70 16.65
N GLU A 38 10.33 16.84 15.80
CA GLU A 38 10.92 16.52 14.51
C GLU A 38 10.31 17.36 13.41
N GLY A 39 11.11 17.60 12.36
CA GLY A 39 10.60 18.21 11.14
C GLY A 39 9.76 17.25 10.33
N GLY A 40 8.89 17.77 9.48
CA GLY A 40 7.99 17.00 8.63
C GLY A 40 8.70 16.06 7.65
N GLY A 41 9.96 16.34 7.32
CA GLY A 41 10.77 15.49 6.44
C GLY A 41 11.10 14.12 7.03
N MET A 42 11.09 13.99 8.36
CA MET A 42 11.34 12.71 9.02
C MET A 42 10.32 11.64 8.65
N ARG A 43 9.08 12.02 8.38
CA ARG A 43 8.03 11.13 7.87
C ARG A 43 8.49 10.39 6.62
N PHE A 44 9.00 11.14 5.66
CA PHE A 44 9.39 10.59 4.37
C PHE A 44 10.75 9.87 4.43
N LEU A 45 11.66 10.34 5.27
CA LEU A 45 12.93 9.66 5.50
C LEU A 45 12.70 8.27 6.10
N ARG A 46 11.82 8.16 7.09
CA ARG A 46 11.46 6.87 7.69
C ARG A 46 10.72 5.97 6.71
N PHE A 47 9.87 6.53 5.87
CA PHE A 47 9.17 5.78 4.83
C PHE A 47 10.18 5.13 3.87
N LYS A 48 11.13 5.90 3.37
CA LYS A 48 12.17 5.37 2.46
C LYS A 48 13.02 4.31 3.13
N ARG A 49 13.39 4.52 4.38
CA ARG A 49 14.15 3.54 5.17
C ARG A 49 13.36 2.22 5.31
N TRP A 50 12.08 2.32 5.59
CA TRP A 50 11.19 1.17 5.69
C TRP A 50 11.07 0.41 4.36
N LEU A 51 10.96 1.11 3.24
CA LEU A 51 10.95 0.48 1.91
C LEU A 51 12.24 -0.29 1.67
N ASN A 52 13.39 0.27 2.05
CA ASN A 52 14.67 -0.42 1.93
C ASN A 52 14.72 -1.67 2.81
N GLU A 53 14.17 -1.62 4.01
CA GLU A 53 14.08 -2.77 4.91
C GLU A 53 13.20 -3.89 4.31
N LEU A 54 12.05 -3.53 3.72
CA LEU A 54 11.19 -4.50 3.04
C LEU A 54 11.91 -5.16 1.86
N LEU A 55 12.60 -4.37 1.05
CA LEU A 55 13.35 -4.88 -0.09
C LEU A 55 14.45 -5.84 0.36
N SER A 56 15.20 -5.45 1.39
CA SER A 56 16.27 -6.28 1.95
C SER A 56 15.74 -7.60 2.51
N ALA A 57 14.64 -7.55 3.25
CA ALA A 57 14.05 -8.74 3.88
C ALA A 57 13.46 -9.71 2.86
N SER A 58 12.88 -9.21 1.77
CA SER A 58 12.27 -10.04 0.73
C SER A 58 13.23 -10.40 -0.41
N HIS A 59 14.43 -9.87 -0.39
CA HIS A 59 15.51 -10.01 -1.39
C HIS A 59 15.19 -9.37 -2.75
N SER A 60 13.94 -9.35 -3.17
CA SER A 60 13.52 -8.68 -4.40
C SER A 60 12.04 -8.30 -4.29
N ILE A 61 11.67 -7.21 -4.96
CA ILE A 61 10.28 -6.80 -5.16
C ILE A 61 10.11 -6.61 -6.67
N ASN A 62 9.18 -7.36 -7.27
CA ASN A 62 9.00 -7.38 -8.72
C ASN A 62 8.06 -6.29 -9.21
N ALA A 63 7.13 -5.85 -8.39
CA ALA A 63 6.19 -4.79 -8.72
C ALA A 63 5.63 -4.15 -7.46
N VAL A 64 5.31 -2.86 -7.57
CA VAL A 64 4.67 -2.08 -6.49
C VAL A 64 3.37 -1.50 -7.03
N TYR A 65 2.30 -1.67 -6.26
CA TYR A 65 1.01 -1.05 -6.54
C TYR A 65 0.63 -0.15 -5.39
N PHE A 66 0.03 0.99 -5.70
CA PHE A 66 -0.46 1.89 -4.66
C PHE A 66 -1.84 2.42 -5.03
N GLU A 67 -2.64 2.71 -4.02
CA GLU A 67 -3.96 3.29 -4.22
C GLU A 67 -3.81 4.73 -4.72
N GLU A 68 -4.40 5.01 -5.89
CA GLU A 68 -4.39 6.35 -6.46
C GLU A 68 -5.57 7.14 -5.92
N VAL A 69 -5.30 8.07 -5.02
CA VAL A 69 -6.30 8.93 -4.39
C VAL A 69 -6.27 10.30 -5.07
N ARG A 70 -7.40 10.70 -5.68
CA ARG A 70 -7.51 11.96 -6.41
C ARG A 70 -8.15 13.08 -5.60
N ARG A 71 -8.87 12.74 -4.52
CA ARG A 71 -9.57 13.69 -3.67
C ARG A 71 -9.21 13.45 -2.21
N HIS A 72 -8.90 14.52 -1.50
CA HIS A 72 -8.55 14.48 -0.10
C HIS A 72 -9.45 15.43 0.70
N ALA A 73 -9.65 15.12 1.99
CA ALA A 73 -10.50 15.92 2.88
C ALA A 73 -9.91 17.31 3.19
N GLY A 74 -8.61 17.51 2.96
CA GLY A 74 -7.95 18.79 3.21
C GLY A 74 -6.57 18.87 2.58
N VAL A 75 -5.99 20.07 2.70
CA VAL A 75 -4.68 20.38 2.11
C VAL A 75 -3.57 19.54 2.73
N ASP A 76 -3.58 19.37 4.06
CA ASP A 76 -2.54 18.58 4.73
C ASP A 76 -2.54 17.13 4.31
N ALA A 77 -3.73 16.53 4.18
CA ALA A 77 -3.86 15.16 3.71
C ALA A 77 -3.36 15.01 2.29
N ALA A 78 -3.68 15.98 1.42
CA ALA A 78 -3.22 15.99 0.03
C ALA A 78 -1.69 16.12 -0.05
N HIS A 79 -1.10 16.99 0.75
CA HIS A 79 0.35 17.18 0.79
C HIS A 79 1.07 15.93 1.30
N ALA A 80 0.55 15.30 2.35
CA ALA A 80 1.13 14.07 2.89
C ALA A 80 1.09 12.95 1.86
N TYR A 81 -0.07 12.73 1.24
CA TYR A 81 -0.22 11.70 0.20
C TYR A 81 0.73 11.96 -0.97
N GLY A 82 0.77 13.20 -1.48
CA GLY A 82 1.67 13.58 -2.58
C GLY A 82 3.13 13.36 -2.23
N GLY A 83 3.51 13.65 -1.00
CA GLY A 83 4.87 13.39 -0.49
C GLY A 83 5.21 11.90 -0.49
N PHE A 84 4.34 11.06 0.06
CA PHE A 84 4.54 9.61 0.05
C PHE A 84 4.60 9.06 -1.37
N MET A 85 3.69 9.49 -2.23
CA MET A 85 3.66 9.05 -3.63
C MET A 85 4.94 9.43 -4.37
N SER A 86 5.43 10.67 -4.18
CA SER A 86 6.64 11.14 -4.85
C SER A 86 7.87 10.36 -4.39
N HIS A 87 8.00 10.12 -3.09
CA HIS A 87 9.12 9.34 -2.55
C HIS A 87 9.04 7.88 -2.98
N LEU A 88 7.84 7.29 -3.01
CA LEU A 88 7.65 5.92 -3.45
C LEU A 88 8.04 5.74 -4.91
N THR A 89 7.52 6.59 -5.79
CA THR A 89 7.76 6.44 -7.23
C THR A 89 9.22 6.71 -7.57
N ALA A 90 9.85 7.71 -6.94
CA ALA A 90 11.28 7.95 -7.10
C ALA A 90 12.12 6.77 -6.60
N TRP A 91 11.75 6.18 -5.47
CA TRP A 91 12.43 4.99 -4.95
C TRP A 91 12.30 3.80 -5.92
N CYS A 92 11.10 3.58 -6.47
CA CYS A 92 10.87 2.53 -7.47
C CYS A 92 11.74 2.75 -8.70
N GLU A 93 11.82 3.98 -9.22
CA GLU A 93 12.68 4.31 -10.35
C GLU A 93 14.15 4.00 -10.04
N HIS A 94 14.61 4.39 -8.86
CA HIS A 94 15.99 4.15 -8.42
C HIS A 94 16.30 2.65 -8.33
N GLN A 95 15.35 1.83 -7.88
CA GLN A 95 15.50 0.39 -7.73
C GLN A 95 15.15 -0.39 -9.01
N ASN A 96 14.72 0.28 -10.06
CA ASN A 96 14.24 -0.34 -11.30
C ASN A 96 13.07 -1.30 -11.06
N ILE A 97 12.15 -0.91 -10.19
CA ILE A 97 10.95 -1.69 -9.88
C ILE A 97 9.75 -1.04 -10.59
N PRO A 98 9.01 -1.80 -11.42
CA PRO A 98 7.76 -1.29 -12.00
C PRO A 98 6.74 -0.94 -10.92
N TYR A 99 5.98 0.12 -11.15
CA TYR A 99 4.95 0.56 -10.20
C TYR A 99 3.73 1.08 -10.94
N GLN A 100 2.58 1.03 -10.27
CA GLN A 100 1.32 1.49 -10.85
C GLN A 100 0.38 1.99 -9.76
N GLY A 101 -0.20 3.18 -9.98
CA GLY A 101 -1.33 3.66 -9.18
C GLY A 101 -2.63 3.03 -9.67
N VAL A 102 -3.50 2.65 -8.76
CA VAL A 102 -4.77 1.99 -9.06
C VAL A 102 -5.91 2.79 -8.42
N PRO A 103 -6.94 3.17 -9.20
CA PRO A 103 -8.05 3.95 -8.66
C PRO A 103 -8.80 3.23 -7.54
N VAL A 104 -9.22 4.00 -6.53
CA VAL A 104 -9.94 3.49 -5.35
C VAL A 104 -11.17 2.67 -5.74
N GLY A 105 -11.98 3.17 -6.67
CA GLY A 105 -13.18 2.47 -7.12
C GLY A 105 -12.91 1.12 -7.76
N THR A 106 -11.81 1.01 -8.49
CA THR A 106 -11.38 -0.24 -9.12
C THR A 106 -11.03 -1.29 -8.06
N ILE A 107 -10.30 -0.89 -7.02
CA ILE A 107 -9.91 -1.78 -5.93
C ILE A 107 -11.14 -2.26 -5.16
N LYS A 108 -12.01 -1.32 -4.79
CA LYS A 108 -13.23 -1.62 -4.03
C LYS A 108 -14.18 -2.54 -4.79
N LYS A 109 -14.37 -2.28 -6.08
CA LYS A 109 -15.24 -3.10 -6.91
C LYS A 109 -14.72 -4.53 -7.04
N HIS A 110 -13.43 -4.70 -7.20
CA HIS A 110 -12.81 -6.03 -7.25
C HIS A 110 -12.99 -6.79 -5.94
N ALA A 111 -12.80 -6.12 -4.81
CA ALA A 111 -12.86 -6.73 -3.49
C ALA A 111 -14.27 -7.09 -3.06
N THR A 112 -15.27 -6.23 -3.35
CA THR A 112 -16.61 -6.32 -2.77
C THR A 112 -17.75 -6.40 -3.81
N GLY A 113 -17.47 -6.10 -5.07
CA GLY A 113 -18.49 -5.94 -6.11
C GLY A 113 -19.04 -4.52 -6.19
N LYS A 114 -18.68 -3.62 -5.26
CA LYS A 114 -19.17 -2.25 -5.17
C LYS A 114 -18.02 -1.25 -5.19
N GLY A 115 -18.03 -0.35 -6.17
CA GLY A 115 -17.00 0.68 -6.30
C GLY A 115 -16.99 1.73 -5.19
N ASN A 116 -18.06 1.80 -4.39
CA ASN A 116 -18.22 2.71 -3.26
C ASN A 116 -18.28 1.99 -1.91
N ALA A 117 -17.69 0.80 -1.80
CA ALA A 117 -17.65 0.03 -0.57
C ALA A 117 -17.08 0.85 0.60
N ASP A 118 -17.64 0.67 1.78
CA ASP A 118 -17.14 1.32 2.99
C ASP A 118 -16.04 0.51 3.67
N LYS A 119 -15.51 1.05 4.77
CA LYS A 119 -14.41 0.43 5.52
C LYS A 119 -14.78 -0.96 6.03
N ASP A 120 -15.99 -1.12 6.57
CA ASP A 120 -16.45 -2.40 7.13
C ASP A 120 -16.59 -3.46 6.05
N GLU A 121 -17.07 -3.08 4.87
CA GLU A 121 -17.18 -3.98 3.73
C GLU A 121 -15.82 -4.46 3.25
N LEU A 122 -14.81 -3.58 3.23
CA LEU A 122 -13.44 -3.96 2.84
C LEU A 122 -12.80 -4.86 3.88
N ILE A 123 -13.00 -4.60 5.16
CA ILE A 123 -12.52 -5.46 6.25
C ILE A 123 -13.15 -6.85 6.15
N ALA A 124 -14.48 -6.90 5.92
CA ALA A 124 -15.18 -8.16 5.73
C ALA A 124 -14.67 -8.94 4.52
N ALA A 125 -14.37 -8.26 3.42
CA ALA A 125 -13.80 -8.88 2.22
C ALA A 125 -12.43 -9.49 2.51
N ALA A 126 -11.57 -8.80 3.26
CA ALA A 126 -10.27 -9.32 3.67
C ALA A 126 -10.43 -10.56 4.56
N ARG A 127 -11.36 -10.51 5.50
CA ARG A 127 -11.63 -11.65 6.40
C ARG A 127 -12.13 -12.87 5.64
N SER A 128 -12.96 -12.67 4.62
CA SER A 128 -13.46 -13.78 3.80
C SER A 128 -12.35 -14.48 3.03
N ARG A 129 -11.21 -13.82 2.81
CA ARG A 129 -10.02 -14.40 2.20
C ARG A 129 -9.06 -15.02 3.20
N GLY A 130 -9.41 -15.04 4.49
CA GLY A 130 -8.60 -15.63 5.54
C GLY A 130 -7.63 -14.66 6.22
N HIS A 131 -7.72 -13.38 5.91
CA HIS A 131 -6.92 -12.34 6.57
C HIS A 131 -7.61 -11.81 7.83
N ASP A 132 -6.87 -11.18 8.71
CA ASP A 132 -7.40 -10.53 9.91
C ASP A 132 -6.81 -9.12 10.03
N PRO A 133 -7.24 -8.18 9.16
CA PRO A 133 -6.71 -6.83 9.20
C PRO A 133 -7.09 -6.14 10.51
N LYS A 134 -6.14 -5.42 11.09
CA LYS A 134 -6.33 -4.71 12.35
C LYS A 134 -6.99 -3.35 12.16
N ASP A 135 -6.92 -2.81 10.95
CA ASP A 135 -7.53 -1.53 10.61
C ASP A 135 -7.91 -1.49 9.12
N ASP A 136 -8.55 -0.40 8.72
CA ASP A 136 -8.97 -0.18 7.34
C ASP A 136 -7.77 0.03 6.39
N ASN A 137 -6.67 0.59 6.86
CA ASN A 137 -5.49 0.80 6.02
C ASN A 137 -4.89 -0.55 5.58
N GLU A 138 -4.79 -1.49 6.49
CA GLU A 138 -4.34 -2.85 6.18
C GLU A 138 -5.32 -3.55 5.24
N ALA A 139 -6.63 -3.40 5.47
CA ALA A 139 -7.66 -3.99 4.62
C ALA A 139 -7.60 -3.42 3.18
N ASP A 140 -7.38 -2.12 3.04
CA ASP A 140 -7.23 -1.46 1.73
C ASP A 140 -6.02 -2.02 0.98
N ALA A 141 -4.89 -2.17 1.66
CA ALA A 141 -3.68 -2.72 1.04
C ALA A 141 -3.87 -4.18 0.63
N LEU A 142 -4.56 -4.99 1.44
CA LEU A 142 -4.88 -6.37 1.09
C LEU A 142 -5.79 -6.45 -0.13
N ALA A 143 -6.81 -5.58 -0.21
CA ALA A 143 -7.70 -5.51 -1.36
C ALA A 143 -6.92 -5.19 -2.64
N LEU A 144 -6.01 -4.24 -2.57
CA LEU A 144 -5.16 -3.86 -3.68
C LEU A 144 -4.23 -5.00 -4.10
N LEU A 145 -3.63 -5.68 -3.12
CA LEU A 145 -2.76 -6.82 -3.40
C LEU A 145 -3.49 -7.92 -4.16
N HIS A 146 -4.70 -8.28 -3.72
CA HIS A 146 -5.50 -9.32 -4.39
C HIS A 146 -5.94 -8.88 -5.79
N TRP A 147 -6.26 -7.60 -5.97
CA TRP A 147 -6.50 -7.07 -7.30
C TRP A 147 -5.30 -7.29 -8.22
N ALA A 148 -4.11 -6.96 -7.74
CA ALA A 148 -2.88 -7.11 -8.52
C ALA A 148 -2.59 -8.57 -8.87
N ILE A 149 -2.70 -9.47 -7.89
CA ILE A 149 -2.45 -10.90 -8.08
C ILE A 149 -3.44 -11.51 -9.09
N GLU A 150 -4.72 -11.12 -9.01
CA GLU A 150 -5.78 -11.76 -9.77
C GLU A 150 -6.00 -11.14 -11.14
N THR A 151 -5.56 -9.91 -11.38
CA THR A 151 -5.82 -9.19 -12.63
C THR A 151 -4.58 -8.82 -13.43
N GLN A 152 -3.39 -8.79 -12.82
CA GLN A 152 -2.17 -8.37 -13.50
C GLN A 152 -1.24 -9.54 -13.72
N GLU A 153 -0.60 -9.54 -14.89
CA GLU A 153 0.50 -10.47 -15.17
C GLU A 153 1.80 -9.83 -14.71
N VAL A 154 2.39 -10.42 -13.71
CA VAL A 154 3.63 -9.89 -13.11
C VAL A 154 4.74 -10.93 -13.20
#